data_a96d3e9cdea7bafbc6fe02b63163e96c
#
_entry.id   a96d3e9cdea7bafbc6fe02b63163e96c
#
_cell.length_a   1.000
_cell.length_b   1.000
_cell.length_c   1.000
_cell.angle_alpha   90.00
_cell.angle_beta   90.00
_cell.angle_gamma   90.00
#
_symmetry.space_group_name_H-M   'P 1'
#
loop_
_entity.id
_entity.type
_entity.pdbx_description
1 polymer ?
#
loop_
_entity_poly.entity_id
_entity_poly.type
_entity_poly.pdbx_seq_one_letter_code
_entity_poly.pdbx_strand_id
1 'polypeptide(L)'
;MPTVGVDCSVVIDSVGYFVKPISYKMQQQRIRHVSYRADGSLAYVDLGPGKRVWSMTILARNELLRYDGAPTGLTGQQYRDALRASYTGHIGTTITFIDPLGASIAAHFDNYIENVIDLKSQIIGPGSGGSAGVSYEIHIELMEA
;
A
#
# COMPACT_ATOMS: atom_id res chain seq x y z
N MET A 1 12.62 -11.28 6.28
CA MET A 1 11.79 -10.06 6.20
C MET A 1 12.53 -9.02 5.36
N PRO A 2 11.92 -8.44 4.34
CA PRO A 2 12.55 -7.38 3.57
C PRO A 2 12.83 -6.14 4.41
N THR A 3 13.90 -5.44 4.09
CA THR A 3 14.32 -4.22 4.80
C THR A 3 13.87 -3.00 4.03
N VAL A 4 13.02 -2.18 4.66
CA VAL A 4 12.57 -0.91 4.08
C VAL A 4 13.77 0.01 3.84
N GLY A 5 13.80 0.63 2.66
CA GLY A 5 14.90 1.50 2.25
C GLY A 5 16.06 0.78 1.57
N VAL A 6 16.10 -0.54 1.60
CA VAL A 6 17.10 -1.37 0.92
C VAL A 6 16.43 -2.26 -0.13
N ASP A 7 15.52 -3.11 0.32
CA ASP A 7 14.85 -4.10 -0.53
C ASP A 7 13.52 -3.60 -1.12
N CYS A 8 12.90 -2.63 -0.46
CA CYS A 8 11.55 -2.18 -0.80
C CYS A 8 11.25 -0.80 -0.21
N SER A 9 10.11 -0.24 -0.59
CA SER A 9 9.60 1.01 -0.02
C SER A 9 8.77 0.79 1.23
N VAL A 10 7.95 -0.25 1.23
CA VAL A 10 7.07 -0.63 2.34
C VAL A 10 7.01 -2.15 2.44
N VAL A 11 6.62 -2.66 3.60
CA VAL A 11 6.33 -4.08 3.80
C VAL A 11 4.87 -4.24 4.20
N ILE A 12 4.16 -5.10 3.49
CA ILE A 12 2.77 -5.43 3.78
C ILE A 12 2.67 -6.94 3.90
N ASP A 13 2.26 -7.41 5.07
CA ASP A 13 2.10 -8.84 5.36
C ASP A 13 3.36 -9.64 5.03
N SER A 14 4.51 -9.14 5.47
CA SER A 14 5.85 -9.74 5.31
C SER A 14 6.41 -9.74 3.89
N VAL A 15 5.76 -9.08 2.95
CA VAL A 15 6.24 -8.94 1.57
C VAL A 15 6.60 -7.48 1.29
N GLY A 16 7.77 -7.26 0.70
CA GLY A 16 8.22 -5.93 0.34
C GLY A 16 7.66 -5.47 -1.00
N TYR A 17 7.20 -4.23 -1.05
CA TYR A 17 6.64 -3.62 -2.25
C TYR A 17 7.27 -2.27 -2.52
N PHE A 18 7.23 -1.84 -3.77
CA PHE A 18 7.64 -0.51 -4.19
C PHE A 18 6.41 0.38 -4.39
N VAL A 19 6.47 1.57 -3.82
CA VAL A 19 5.40 2.57 -3.90
C VAL A 19 5.71 3.53 -5.03
N LYS A 20 4.70 3.84 -5.85
CA LYS A 20 4.82 4.84 -6.90
C LYS A 20 5.17 6.20 -6.27
N PRO A 21 6.16 6.94 -6.81
CA PRO A 21 6.51 8.26 -6.28
C PRO A 21 5.29 9.19 -6.20
N ILE A 22 5.23 9.96 -5.10
CA ILE A 22 4.16 10.95 -4.83
C ILE A 22 2.80 10.31 -4.48
N SER A 23 2.64 8.99 -4.59
CA SER A 23 1.36 8.35 -4.28
C SER A 23 1.16 8.04 -2.80
N TYR A 24 2.24 7.96 -2.02
CA TYR A 24 2.16 7.65 -0.60
C TYR A 24 1.56 8.83 0.17
N LYS A 25 0.49 8.56 0.89
CA LYS A 25 -0.20 9.55 1.69
C LYS A 25 -0.64 8.94 3.02
N MET A 26 -0.38 9.65 4.10
CA MET A 26 -0.91 9.31 5.41
C MET A 26 -1.83 10.45 5.85
N GLN A 27 -3.01 10.10 6.33
CA GLN A 27 -4.00 11.04 6.83
C GLN A 27 -4.41 10.63 8.23
N GLN A 28 -4.50 11.61 9.11
CA GLN A 28 -4.97 11.40 10.47
C GLN A 28 -5.83 12.59 10.86
N GLN A 29 -7.09 12.34 11.15
CA GLN A 29 -8.02 13.38 11.53
C GLN A 29 -8.09 13.51 13.03
N ARG A 30 -8.33 14.73 13.50
CA ARG A 30 -8.61 14.98 14.90
C ARG A 30 -10.08 14.74 15.18
N ILE A 31 -10.36 13.99 16.22
CA ILE A 31 -11.73 13.69 16.62
C ILE A 31 -12.18 14.79 17.57
N ARG A 32 -13.26 15.49 17.19
CA ARG A 32 -13.87 16.54 17.99
C ARG A 32 -15.34 16.30 18.15
N HIS A 33 -15.84 16.53 19.35
CA HIS A 33 -17.26 16.59 19.63
C HIS A 33 -17.69 18.04 19.72
N VAL A 34 -18.72 18.42 18.98
CA VAL A 34 -19.26 19.78 18.97
C VAL A 34 -20.69 19.72 19.51
N SER A 35 -21.01 20.57 20.49
CA SER A 35 -22.33 20.68 21.02
C SER A 35 -22.74 22.15 21.14
N TYR A 36 -24.05 22.42 21.07
CA TYR A 36 -24.59 23.76 21.28
C TYR A 36 -24.91 23.96 22.75
N ARG A 37 -24.52 25.12 23.26
CA ARG A 37 -24.93 25.55 24.61
C ARG A 37 -26.32 26.21 24.58
N ALA A 38 -26.91 26.35 25.75
CA ALA A 38 -28.24 26.99 25.90
C ALA A 38 -28.26 28.43 25.40
N ASP A 39 -27.15 29.15 25.46
CA ASP A 39 -27.00 30.51 24.95
C ASP A 39 -26.74 30.62 23.44
N GLY A 40 -26.73 29.49 22.73
CA GLY A 40 -26.47 29.45 21.30
C GLY A 40 -24.98 29.36 20.91
N SER A 41 -24.06 29.41 21.87
CA SER A 41 -22.63 29.25 21.59
C SER A 41 -22.27 27.77 21.38
N LEU A 42 -21.14 27.55 20.70
CA LEU A 42 -20.62 26.21 20.46
C LEU A 42 -19.63 25.80 21.54
N ALA A 43 -19.71 24.56 21.98
CA ALA A 43 -18.73 23.93 22.83
C ALA A 43 -18.01 22.82 22.05
N TYR A 44 -16.68 22.75 22.17
CA TYR A 44 -15.86 21.74 21.55
C TYR A 44 -15.22 20.86 22.62
N VAL A 45 -15.26 19.56 22.37
CA VAL A 45 -14.45 18.60 23.14
C VAL A 45 -13.49 17.94 22.15
N ASP A 46 -12.21 18.10 22.40
CA ASP A 46 -11.15 17.47 21.59
C ASP A 46 -10.88 16.08 22.17
N LEU A 47 -11.22 15.05 21.41
CA LEU A 47 -11.03 13.65 21.80
C LEU A 47 -9.67 13.10 21.33
N GLY A 48 -8.83 13.96 20.77
CA GLY A 48 -7.50 13.60 20.28
C GLY A 48 -7.47 13.20 18.81
N PRO A 49 -6.30 12.71 18.34
CA PRO A 49 -6.19 12.27 16.96
C PRO A 49 -6.96 10.97 16.72
N GLY A 50 -7.57 10.87 15.57
CA GLY A 50 -8.17 9.64 15.09
C GLY A 50 -7.13 8.63 14.63
N LYS A 51 -7.59 7.54 14.05
CA LYS A 51 -6.70 6.52 13.47
C LYS A 51 -6.06 7.03 12.19
N ARG A 52 -4.83 6.59 11.96
CA ARG A 52 -4.12 6.91 10.73
C ARG A 52 -4.67 6.08 9.57
N VAL A 53 -4.78 6.71 8.41
CA VAL A 53 -5.19 6.06 7.16
C VAL A 53 -4.08 6.30 6.15
N TRP A 54 -3.62 5.22 5.51
CA TRP A 54 -2.61 5.29 4.46
C TRP A 54 -3.25 4.98 3.12
N SER A 55 -2.85 5.75 2.13
CA SER A 55 -3.25 5.55 0.74
C SER A 55 -2.00 5.57 -0.12
N MET A 56 -1.84 4.59 -0.98
CA MET A 56 -0.65 4.48 -1.82
C MET A 56 -0.93 3.64 -3.05
N THR A 57 -0.11 3.83 -4.08
CA THR A 57 -0.13 3.02 -5.29
C THR A 57 1.11 2.14 -5.32
N ILE A 58 0.91 0.85 -5.32
CA ILE A 58 1.98 -0.16 -5.37
C ILE A 58 2.32 -0.45 -6.83
N LEU A 59 3.61 -0.49 -7.12
CA LEU A 59 4.11 -0.88 -8.44
C LEU A 59 4.29 -2.39 -8.48
N ALA A 60 3.46 -3.07 -9.26
CA ALA A 60 3.58 -4.51 -9.50
C ALA A 60 4.08 -4.70 -10.93
N ARG A 61 5.39 -4.56 -11.13
CA ARG A 61 6.04 -4.60 -12.42
C ARG A 61 7.10 -5.68 -12.49
N ASN A 62 7.38 -6.13 -13.70
CA ASN A 62 8.53 -6.98 -13.95
C ASN A 62 9.82 -6.18 -13.84
N GLU A 63 10.92 -6.88 -13.51
CA GLU A 63 12.28 -6.31 -13.54
C GLU A 63 12.49 -5.11 -12.62
N LEU A 64 11.76 -5.03 -11.51
CA LEU A 64 12.05 -4.04 -10.48
C LEU A 64 13.41 -4.31 -9.84
N LEU A 65 14.14 -3.24 -9.57
CA LEU A 65 15.42 -3.30 -8.88
C LEU A 65 15.26 -2.83 -7.44
N ARG A 66 15.98 -3.45 -6.54
CA ARG A 66 16.13 -2.97 -5.17
C ARG A 66 16.93 -1.67 -5.15
N TYR A 67 16.92 -0.98 -4.04
CA TYR A 67 17.67 0.27 -3.92
C TYR A 67 19.18 0.09 -4.00
N ASP A 68 19.68 -1.10 -3.76
CA ASP A 68 21.08 -1.44 -3.96
C ASP A 68 21.42 -1.84 -5.41
N GLY A 69 20.44 -1.82 -6.30
CA GLY A 69 20.60 -2.17 -7.72
C GLY A 69 20.43 -3.65 -8.05
N ALA A 70 20.25 -4.49 -7.05
CA ALA A 70 20.04 -5.93 -7.29
C ALA A 70 18.58 -6.17 -7.76
N PRO A 71 18.36 -7.15 -8.67
CA PRO A 71 17.00 -7.49 -9.10
C PRO A 71 16.19 -8.10 -7.96
N THR A 72 14.90 -7.80 -7.91
CA THR A 72 14.00 -8.34 -6.88
C THR A 72 13.68 -9.82 -7.12
N GLY A 73 13.78 -10.27 -8.37
CA GLY A 73 13.47 -11.65 -8.75
C GLY A 73 11.98 -11.96 -8.84
N LEU A 74 11.12 -10.99 -8.62
CA LEU A 74 9.66 -11.15 -8.70
C LEU A 74 9.09 -10.50 -9.95
N THR A 75 8.06 -11.13 -10.52
CA THR A 75 7.32 -10.58 -11.64
C THR A 75 6.19 -9.68 -11.16
N GLY A 76 5.65 -8.85 -12.05
CA GLY A 76 4.48 -8.02 -11.73
C GLY A 76 3.29 -8.85 -11.27
N GLN A 77 3.07 -10.00 -11.88
CA GLN A 77 1.99 -10.90 -11.48
C GLN A 77 2.21 -11.50 -10.08
N GLN A 78 3.45 -11.83 -9.74
CA GLN A 78 3.77 -12.33 -8.40
C GLN A 78 3.50 -11.29 -7.32
N TYR A 79 3.89 -10.05 -7.54
CA TYR A 79 3.56 -8.94 -6.64
C TYR A 79 2.06 -8.75 -6.48
N ARG A 80 1.35 -8.74 -7.60
CA ARG A 80 -0.09 -8.58 -7.61
C ARG A 80 -0.79 -9.72 -6.86
N ASP A 81 -0.40 -10.96 -7.10
CA ASP A 81 -1.01 -12.12 -6.46
C ASP A 81 -0.77 -12.12 -4.96
N ALA A 82 0.44 -11.76 -4.51
CA ALA A 82 0.76 -11.66 -3.09
C ALA A 82 -0.04 -10.56 -2.40
N LEU A 83 -0.17 -9.40 -3.03
CA LEU A 83 -0.92 -8.28 -2.44
C LEU A 83 -2.42 -8.58 -2.38
N ARG A 84 -2.96 -9.16 -3.43
CA ARG A 84 -4.37 -9.57 -3.46
C ARG A 84 -4.67 -10.65 -2.45
N ALA A 85 -3.77 -11.61 -2.26
CA ALA A 85 -3.92 -12.66 -1.25
C ALA A 85 -3.94 -12.07 0.17
N SER A 86 -3.09 -11.08 0.44
CA SER A 86 -3.13 -10.35 1.72
C SER A 86 -4.46 -9.63 1.92
N TYR A 87 -4.98 -8.99 0.89
CA TYR A 87 -6.27 -8.31 0.97
C TYR A 87 -7.41 -9.28 1.25
N THR A 88 -7.49 -10.38 0.51
CA THR A 88 -8.60 -11.34 0.64
C THR A 88 -8.48 -12.25 1.85
N GLY A 89 -7.25 -12.52 2.31
CA GLY A 89 -6.99 -13.44 3.41
C GLY A 89 -7.15 -12.85 4.80
N HIS A 90 -7.34 -11.55 4.94
CA HIS A 90 -7.39 -10.86 6.24
C HIS A 90 -8.73 -10.14 6.46
N ILE A 91 -9.81 -10.78 6.08
CA ILE A 91 -11.15 -10.24 6.35
C ILE A 91 -11.40 -10.22 7.87
N GLY A 92 -11.60 -9.04 8.42
CA GLY A 92 -11.85 -8.86 9.85
C GLY A 92 -10.63 -9.00 10.74
N THR A 93 -9.45 -9.16 10.17
CA THR A 93 -8.18 -9.24 10.90
C THR A 93 -7.21 -8.16 10.43
N THR A 94 -6.09 -8.00 11.16
CA THR A 94 -5.07 -7.02 10.81
C THR A 94 -3.90 -7.68 10.09
N ILE A 95 -3.18 -6.85 9.32
CA ILE A 95 -1.88 -7.20 8.74
C ILE A 95 -0.80 -6.36 9.41
N THR A 96 0.44 -6.78 9.27
CA THR A 96 1.59 -5.96 9.68
C THR A 96 2.01 -5.10 8.50
N PHE A 97 1.98 -3.79 8.71
CA PHE A 97 2.45 -2.80 7.76
C PHE A 97 3.71 -2.15 8.31
N ILE A 98 4.79 -2.16 7.52
CA ILE A 98 6.01 -1.41 7.85
C ILE A 98 6.08 -0.23 6.89
N ASP A 99 6.03 0.97 7.45
CA ASP A 99 5.98 2.21 6.68
C ASP A 99 7.36 2.57 6.10
N PRO A 100 7.45 3.59 5.23
CA PRO A 100 8.74 3.97 4.64
C PRO A 100 9.81 4.42 5.64
N LEU A 101 9.43 4.74 6.87
CA LEU A 101 10.36 5.10 7.94
C LEU A 101 10.79 3.90 8.79
N GLY A 102 10.26 2.72 8.50
CA GLY A 102 10.60 1.49 9.20
C GLY A 102 9.73 1.17 10.41
N ALA A 103 8.69 1.94 10.69
CA ALA A 103 7.79 1.68 11.81
C ALA A 103 6.84 0.52 11.48
N SER A 104 6.72 -0.42 12.42
CA SER A 104 5.81 -1.57 12.28
C SER A 104 4.46 -1.23 12.90
N ILE A 105 3.40 -1.39 12.13
CA ILE A 105 2.06 -0.96 12.50
C ILE A 105 1.08 -2.08 12.18
N ALA A 106 0.17 -2.36 13.11
CA ALA A 106 -0.96 -3.24 12.83
C ALA A 106 -2.04 -2.44 12.10
N ALA A 107 -2.47 -2.90 10.96
CA ALA A 107 -3.42 -2.19 10.12
C ALA A 107 -4.47 -3.11 9.49
N HIS A 108 -5.63 -2.55 9.21
CA HIS A 108 -6.65 -3.19 8.39
C HIS A 108 -6.42 -2.85 6.93
N PHE A 109 -6.57 -3.82 6.06
CA PHE A 109 -6.45 -3.63 4.61
C PHE A 109 -7.86 -3.36 4.06
N ASP A 110 -8.18 -2.09 3.83
CA ASP A 110 -9.55 -1.66 3.60
C ASP A 110 -9.95 -1.54 2.13
N ASN A 111 -9.01 -1.29 1.23
CA ASN A 111 -9.33 -1.09 -0.17
C ASN A 111 -8.22 -1.59 -1.08
N TYR A 112 -8.62 -2.10 -2.24
CA TYR A 112 -7.72 -2.67 -3.24
C TYR A 112 -8.29 -2.38 -4.63
N ILE A 113 -7.57 -1.59 -5.43
CA ILE A 113 -7.95 -1.26 -6.81
C ILE A 113 -6.77 -1.59 -7.71
N GLU A 114 -7.01 -2.49 -8.65
CA GLU A 114 -5.98 -2.99 -9.56
C GLU A 114 -6.16 -2.36 -10.93
N ASN A 115 -5.12 -1.70 -11.42
CA ASN A 115 -5.08 -1.16 -12.77
C ASN A 115 -4.01 -1.90 -13.57
N VAL A 116 -4.40 -2.44 -14.69
CA VAL A 116 -3.48 -3.08 -15.63
C VAL A 116 -2.85 -1.99 -16.49
N ILE A 117 -1.51 -1.88 -16.42
CA ILE A 117 -0.77 -0.89 -17.23
C ILE A 117 -0.47 -1.46 -18.58
N ASP A 118 0.07 -2.68 -18.60
CA ASP A 118 0.54 -3.33 -19.80
C ASP A 118 -0.04 -4.73 -19.92
N LEU A 119 -0.57 -5.07 -21.07
CA LEU A 119 -1.03 -6.43 -21.34
C LEU A 119 0.09 -7.21 -22.04
N LYS A 120 0.28 -8.45 -21.62
CA LYS A 120 1.33 -9.32 -22.11
C LYS A 120 1.35 -9.42 -23.65
N SER A 121 0.18 -9.53 -24.27
CA SER A 121 0.06 -9.68 -25.72
C SER A 121 0.38 -8.42 -26.52
N GLN A 122 0.44 -7.26 -25.86
CA GLN A 122 0.65 -5.98 -26.55
C GLN A 122 2.11 -5.52 -26.52
N ILE A 123 2.88 -6.04 -25.56
CA ILE A 123 4.23 -5.54 -25.30
C ILE A 123 5.29 -6.48 -25.79
N ILE A 124 5.00 -7.76 -25.83
CA ILE A 124 5.98 -8.78 -26.17
C ILE A 124 6.09 -8.92 -27.66
N GLY A 125 7.21 -8.47 -28.19
CA GLY A 125 7.60 -8.80 -29.56
C GLY A 125 8.14 -10.23 -29.64
N PRO A 126 8.33 -10.74 -30.88
CA PRO A 126 8.94 -12.05 -31.09
C PRO A 126 10.30 -12.15 -30.39
N GLY A 127 10.54 -13.22 -29.65
CA GLY A 127 11.79 -13.45 -28.96
C GLY A 127 11.95 -12.79 -27.61
N SER A 128 10.95 -12.10 -27.11
CA SER A 128 11.00 -11.44 -25.79
C SER A 128 11.00 -12.42 -24.63
N GLY A 129 10.72 -13.68 -24.88
CA GLY A 129 10.62 -14.68 -23.84
C GLY A 129 9.43 -14.43 -22.90
N GLY A 130 9.37 -15.16 -21.82
CA GLY A 130 8.29 -15.05 -20.84
C GLY A 130 8.52 -13.99 -19.78
N SER A 131 9.56 -13.16 -19.89
CA SER A 131 9.88 -12.16 -18.87
C SER A 131 8.93 -10.96 -18.88
N ALA A 132 8.40 -10.61 -20.05
CA ALA A 132 7.45 -9.52 -20.15
C ALA A 132 6.05 -10.03 -19.82
N GLY A 133 5.65 -9.92 -18.59
CA GLY A 133 4.32 -10.23 -18.13
C GLY A 133 3.45 -8.99 -18.04
N VAL A 134 2.27 -9.17 -17.48
CA VAL A 134 1.37 -8.07 -17.20
C VAL A 134 1.92 -7.23 -16.05
N SER A 135 1.89 -5.92 -16.20
CA SER A 135 2.26 -4.97 -15.16
C SER A 135 1.04 -4.29 -14.61
N TYR A 136 1.08 -3.99 -13.31
CA TYR A 136 -0.04 -3.40 -12.60
C TYR A 136 0.38 -2.19 -11.79
N GLU A 137 -0.53 -1.26 -11.61
CA GLU A 137 -0.50 -0.28 -10.54
C GLU A 137 -1.69 -0.54 -9.63
N ILE A 138 -1.42 -0.79 -8.37
CA ILE A 138 -2.45 -1.22 -7.41
C ILE A 138 -2.59 -0.14 -6.36
N HIS A 139 -3.76 0.49 -6.34
CA HIS A 139 -4.08 1.47 -5.30
C HIS A 139 -4.66 0.75 -4.10
N ILE A 140 -4.08 0.99 -2.93
CA ILE A 140 -4.51 0.39 -1.68
C ILE A 140 -4.76 1.44 -0.61
N GLU A 141 -5.61 1.10 0.33
CA GLU A 141 -5.87 1.89 1.52
C GLU A 141 -5.76 0.99 2.75
N LEU A 142 -5.04 1.48 3.75
CA LEU A 142 -4.85 0.82 5.03
C LEU A 142 -5.32 1.74 6.14
N MET A 143 -5.91 1.16 7.19
CA MET A 143 -6.32 1.91 8.38
C MET A 143 -5.66 1.31 9.62
N GLU A 144 -5.14 2.16 10.48
CA GLU A 144 -4.58 1.75 11.76
C GLU A 144 -5.59 0.95 12.59
N ALA A 145 -5.12 -0.14 13.15
CA ALA A 145 -5.95 -0.99 14.01
C ALA A 145 -6.36 -0.32 15.31
#